data_d75cb77645d2c1d6720beb23c1903b6f
#
_entry.id   d75cb77645d2c1d6720beb23c1903b6f
#
_cell.length_a   1.000
_cell.length_b   1.000
_cell.length_c   1.000
_cell.angle_alpha   90.00
_cell.angle_beta   90.00
_cell.angle_gamma   90.00
#
_symmetry.space_group_name_H-M   'P 1'
#
loop_
_entity.id
_entity.type
_entity.pdbx_description
1 polymer ?
#
loop_
_entity_poly.entity_id
_entity_poly.type
_entity_poly.pdbx_seq_one_letter_code
_entity_poly.pdbx_strand_id
1 'polypeptide(L)'
;MFNYKIVIEYDGLKFNGWQKQKNSQNTIQEKLEDAISTVLKENINIIGAGRTDAGVSAMGQVANFKSQIKINNGNFLHSINSILPPEITVKNIKKVPLNFHSRFSAKKREYIYQITTAKKSISRKYFYRLNYNINFNIIDEFIKYILGYKSFKSLCKAETDKHNFFCNLYVLSYKVFKSRNEIYFRFIADRFLRSMVRGIIGALVDLGRGKLDLKTTKEQFNKGERIKTTYLPANALFLKKIYY
;
A
#
# COMPACT_ATOMS: atom_id res chain seq x y z
N MET A 1 -8.13 -29.26 -9.33
CA MET A 1 -7.48 -28.06 -8.71
C MET A 1 -8.19 -26.81 -9.18
N PHE A 2 -8.49 -25.89 -8.27
CA PHE A 2 -9.18 -24.63 -8.54
C PHE A 2 -8.27 -23.48 -8.08
N ASN A 3 -8.40 -22.30 -8.71
CA ASN A 3 -7.71 -21.08 -8.29
C ASN A 3 -8.76 -20.06 -7.85
N TYR A 4 -8.59 -19.50 -6.66
CA TYR A 4 -9.50 -18.54 -6.05
C TYR A 4 -8.81 -17.20 -5.79
N LYS A 5 -9.46 -16.14 -6.24
CA LYS A 5 -9.06 -14.76 -5.91
C LYS A 5 -9.89 -14.28 -4.73
N ILE A 6 -9.24 -13.73 -3.73
CA ILE A 6 -9.87 -13.07 -2.57
C ILE A 6 -9.55 -11.58 -2.54
N VAL A 7 -10.50 -10.79 -2.07
CA VAL A 7 -10.33 -9.35 -1.78
C VAL A 7 -10.36 -9.18 -0.28
N ILE A 8 -9.35 -8.50 0.26
CA ILE A 8 -9.05 -8.45 1.68
C ILE A 8 -8.98 -7.01 2.14
N GLU A 9 -9.60 -6.72 3.29
CA GLU A 9 -9.42 -5.51 4.06
C GLU A 9 -8.68 -5.84 5.36
N TYR A 10 -7.76 -4.96 5.79
CA TYR A 10 -7.11 -5.11 7.09
C TYR A 10 -6.62 -3.79 7.67
N ASP A 11 -6.65 -3.71 9.01
CA ASP A 11 -5.91 -2.72 9.81
C ASP A 11 -4.49 -3.23 10.04
N GLY A 12 -3.51 -2.58 9.39
CA GLY A 12 -2.11 -3.01 9.43
C GLY A 12 -1.37 -2.65 10.72
N LEU A 13 -1.96 -1.86 11.62
CA LEU A 13 -1.28 -1.26 12.78
C LEU A 13 -0.68 -2.28 13.74
N LYS A 14 -1.34 -3.43 13.88
CA LYS A 14 -0.89 -4.50 14.79
C LYS A 14 -0.01 -5.56 14.12
N PHE A 15 0.23 -5.45 12.81
CA PHE A 15 0.92 -6.48 12.03
C PHE A 15 2.30 -6.03 11.56
N ASN A 16 3.20 -7.00 11.44
CA ASN A 16 4.54 -6.83 10.90
C ASN A 16 4.56 -6.79 9.35
N GLY A 17 3.48 -6.26 8.77
CA GLY A 17 3.24 -6.14 7.33
C GLY A 17 2.56 -7.35 6.72
N TRP A 18 2.52 -7.36 5.39
CA TRP A 18 1.87 -8.43 4.64
C TRP A 18 2.61 -9.76 4.70
N GLN A 19 3.90 -9.74 4.36
CA GLN A 19 4.67 -10.96 4.03
C GLN A 19 4.98 -11.81 5.25
N LYS A 20 4.70 -13.12 5.19
CA LYS A 20 5.15 -14.13 6.16
C LYS A 20 6.68 -14.08 6.34
N GLN A 21 7.14 -14.14 7.58
CA GLN A 21 8.55 -14.00 7.96
C GLN A 21 8.94 -15.14 8.89
N LYS A 22 10.19 -15.62 8.78
CA LYS A 22 10.69 -16.70 9.63
C LYS A 22 10.67 -16.35 11.13
N ASN A 23 10.91 -15.08 11.46
CA ASN A 23 11.08 -14.60 12.84
C ASN A 23 9.86 -13.82 13.36
N SER A 24 8.71 -13.90 12.71
CA SER A 24 7.51 -13.19 13.13
C SER A 24 6.26 -13.94 12.69
N GLN A 25 5.45 -14.33 13.67
CA GLN A 25 4.15 -15.00 13.46
C GLN A 25 2.97 -14.03 13.37
N ASN A 26 3.22 -12.72 13.24
CA ASN A 26 2.16 -11.72 13.23
C ASN A 26 2.13 -10.94 11.91
N THR A 27 1.89 -11.66 10.80
CA THR A 27 1.77 -11.09 9.46
C THR A 27 0.39 -11.38 8.87
N ILE A 28 -0.09 -10.51 7.98
CA ILE A 28 -1.41 -10.67 7.33
C ILE A 28 -1.47 -11.97 6.52
N GLN A 29 -0.40 -12.27 5.78
CA GLN A 29 -0.31 -13.48 4.96
C GLN A 29 -0.46 -14.75 5.81
N GLU A 30 0.24 -14.83 6.91
CA GLU A 30 0.21 -15.98 7.81
C GLU A 30 -1.18 -16.20 8.41
N LYS A 31 -1.82 -15.15 8.96
CA LYS A 31 -3.18 -15.26 9.51
C LYS A 31 -4.19 -15.73 8.47
N LEU A 32 -4.05 -15.29 7.22
CA LEU A 32 -4.92 -15.74 6.12
C LEU A 32 -4.62 -17.20 5.73
N GLU A 33 -3.35 -17.59 5.62
CA GLU A 33 -2.96 -18.98 5.30
C GLU A 33 -3.47 -19.94 6.37
N ASP A 34 -3.31 -19.61 7.64
CA ASP A 34 -3.76 -20.41 8.76
C ASP A 34 -5.29 -20.58 8.77
N ALA A 35 -6.04 -19.45 8.62
CA ALA A 35 -7.50 -19.48 8.58
C ALA A 35 -8.05 -20.26 7.39
N ILE A 36 -7.51 -20.05 6.18
CA ILE A 36 -7.93 -20.77 4.96
C ILE A 36 -7.61 -22.26 5.09
N SER A 37 -6.41 -22.61 5.57
CA SER A 37 -5.98 -24.00 5.77
C SER A 37 -6.88 -24.72 6.77
N THR A 38 -7.28 -24.05 7.85
CA THR A 38 -8.19 -24.62 8.85
C THR A 38 -9.57 -24.90 8.25
N VAL A 39 -10.15 -23.96 7.49
CA VAL A 39 -11.47 -24.12 6.88
C VAL A 39 -11.48 -25.21 5.80
N LEU A 40 -10.44 -25.27 4.97
CA LEU A 40 -10.35 -26.21 3.85
C LEU A 40 -9.72 -27.55 4.23
N LYS A 41 -9.09 -27.67 5.42
CA LYS A 41 -8.28 -28.82 5.83
C LYS A 41 -7.20 -29.18 4.79
N GLU A 42 -6.64 -28.17 4.13
CA GLU A 42 -5.56 -28.26 3.15
C GLU A 42 -4.43 -27.30 3.54
N ASN A 43 -3.19 -27.65 3.24
CA ASN A 43 -2.07 -26.70 3.39
C ASN A 43 -2.13 -25.67 2.27
N ILE A 44 -2.49 -24.44 2.60
CA ILE A 44 -2.73 -23.36 1.63
C ILE A 44 -1.61 -22.31 1.71
N ASN A 45 -1.07 -21.99 0.55
CA ASN A 45 -0.17 -20.86 0.37
C ASN A 45 -0.87 -19.78 -0.47
N ILE A 46 -0.84 -18.53 -0.01
CA ILE A 46 -1.45 -17.42 -0.73
C ILE A 46 -0.41 -16.55 -1.44
N ILE A 47 -0.79 -16.00 -2.58
CA ILE A 47 0.01 -15.08 -3.37
C ILE A 47 -0.67 -13.70 -3.34
N GLY A 48 -0.06 -12.73 -2.66
CA GLY A 48 -0.57 -11.35 -2.61
C GLY A 48 -0.23 -10.53 -3.85
N ALA A 49 -1.10 -9.58 -4.23
CA ALA A 49 -0.86 -8.67 -5.36
C ALA A 49 0.29 -7.68 -5.11
N GLY A 50 0.61 -7.41 -3.88
CA GLY A 50 1.73 -6.58 -3.45
C GLY A 50 1.97 -6.72 -1.96
N ARG A 51 3.20 -6.43 -1.54
CA ARG A 51 3.56 -6.38 -0.13
C ARG A 51 3.25 -4.98 0.42
N THR A 52 2.74 -4.92 1.64
CA THR A 52 2.63 -3.69 2.41
C THR A 52 3.61 -3.74 3.58
N ASP A 53 4.22 -2.60 3.91
CA ASP A 53 5.11 -2.46 5.07
C ASP A 53 4.32 -2.65 6.38
N ALA A 54 5.01 -2.92 7.49
CA ALA A 54 4.43 -2.93 8.83
C ALA A 54 3.68 -1.60 9.10
N GLY A 55 2.49 -1.69 9.66
CA GLY A 55 1.62 -0.55 9.96
C GLY A 55 0.81 0.00 8.79
N VAL A 56 1.01 -0.47 7.55
CA VAL A 56 0.21 -0.07 6.38
C VAL A 56 -1.08 -0.88 6.32
N SER A 57 -2.22 -0.21 6.27
CA SER A 57 -3.54 -0.83 6.14
C SER A 57 -3.94 -1.04 4.67
N ALA A 58 -4.96 -1.86 4.43
CA ALA A 58 -5.54 -2.03 3.11
C ALA A 58 -7.07 -2.08 3.15
N MET A 59 -7.71 -1.43 2.17
CA MET A 59 -9.16 -1.48 1.93
C MET A 59 -9.52 -2.48 0.82
N GLY A 60 -8.54 -2.92 0.02
CA GLY A 60 -8.75 -3.77 -1.14
C GLY A 60 -7.48 -4.45 -1.62
N GLN A 61 -6.74 -5.09 -0.71
CA GLN A 61 -5.68 -6.01 -1.08
C GLN A 61 -6.28 -7.21 -1.80
N VAL A 62 -5.54 -7.79 -2.74
CA VAL A 62 -5.95 -8.99 -3.46
C VAL A 62 -4.90 -10.07 -3.29
N ALA A 63 -5.38 -11.28 -3.05
CA ALA A 63 -4.54 -12.48 -3.08
C ALA A 63 -5.23 -13.58 -3.88
N ASN A 64 -4.47 -14.59 -4.31
CA ASN A 64 -5.02 -15.82 -4.84
C ASN A 64 -4.36 -17.03 -4.20
N PHE A 65 -5.08 -18.15 -4.19
CA PHE A 65 -4.61 -19.45 -3.74
C PHE A 65 -5.22 -20.57 -4.56
N LYS A 66 -4.57 -21.72 -4.55
CA LYS A 66 -5.04 -22.93 -5.22
C LYS A 66 -5.53 -23.93 -4.18
N SER A 67 -6.63 -24.67 -4.50
CA SER A 67 -7.20 -25.72 -3.66
C SER A 67 -7.74 -26.87 -4.53
N GLN A 68 -7.75 -28.07 -3.99
CA GLN A 68 -8.42 -29.22 -4.61
C GLN A 68 -9.95 -29.15 -4.39
N ILE A 69 -10.39 -28.43 -3.36
CA ILE A 69 -11.80 -28.34 -2.97
C ILE A 69 -12.51 -27.28 -3.79
N LYS A 70 -13.73 -27.63 -4.25
CA LYS A 70 -14.66 -26.66 -4.84
C LYS A 70 -15.35 -25.88 -3.72
N ILE A 71 -15.03 -24.59 -3.62
CA ILE A 71 -15.50 -23.72 -2.54
C ILE A 71 -16.92 -23.22 -2.83
N ASN A 72 -17.81 -23.33 -1.83
CA ASN A 72 -19.04 -22.55 -1.76
C ASN A 72 -18.74 -21.18 -1.18
N ASN A 73 -18.89 -20.12 -1.96
CA ASN A 73 -18.40 -18.79 -1.62
C ASN A 73 -19.04 -18.22 -0.35
N GLY A 74 -20.34 -18.40 -0.15
CA GLY A 74 -21.05 -17.84 1.02
C GLY A 74 -20.61 -18.49 2.32
N ASN A 75 -20.67 -19.82 2.38
CA ASN A 75 -20.26 -20.58 3.57
C ASN A 75 -18.77 -20.36 3.89
N PHE A 76 -17.92 -20.32 2.86
CA PHE A 76 -16.50 -20.09 3.04
C PHE A 76 -16.20 -18.68 3.63
N LEU A 77 -16.84 -17.63 3.09
CA LEU A 77 -16.65 -16.28 3.61
C LEU A 77 -17.08 -16.15 5.08
N HIS A 78 -18.21 -16.78 5.43
CA HIS A 78 -18.65 -16.81 6.82
C HIS A 78 -17.64 -17.53 7.72
N SER A 79 -17.23 -18.73 7.35
CA SER A 79 -16.30 -19.57 8.15
C SER A 79 -14.92 -18.91 8.29
N ILE A 80 -14.36 -18.36 7.22
CA ILE A 80 -13.03 -17.74 7.31
C ILE A 80 -13.04 -16.47 8.15
N ASN A 81 -14.08 -15.63 8.01
CA ASN A 81 -14.18 -14.38 8.77
C ASN A 81 -14.49 -14.61 10.26
N SER A 82 -15.06 -15.75 10.65
CA SER A 82 -15.25 -16.10 12.06
C SER A 82 -13.96 -16.56 12.75
N ILE A 83 -12.96 -17.03 11.97
CA ILE A 83 -11.64 -17.48 12.49
C ILE A 83 -10.62 -16.34 12.49
N LEU A 84 -10.69 -15.45 11.48
CA LEU A 84 -9.76 -14.34 11.33
C LEU A 84 -9.86 -13.35 12.51
N PRO A 85 -8.73 -12.73 12.92
CA PRO A 85 -8.77 -11.66 13.90
C PRO A 85 -9.59 -10.47 13.37
N PRO A 86 -10.21 -9.67 14.26
CA PRO A 86 -11.12 -8.58 13.87
C PRO A 86 -10.48 -7.52 12.99
N GLU A 87 -9.17 -7.46 12.94
CA GLU A 87 -8.41 -6.55 12.08
C GLU A 87 -8.28 -7.04 10.64
N ILE A 88 -8.72 -8.26 10.29
CA ILE A 88 -8.63 -8.82 8.92
C ILE A 88 -10.00 -9.30 8.50
N THR A 89 -10.46 -8.87 7.32
CA THR A 89 -11.72 -9.32 6.72
C THR A 89 -11.51 -9.73 5.26
N VAL A 90 -11.94 -10.93 4.90
CA VAL A 90 -12.09 -11.32 3.49
C VAL A 90 -13.44 -10.85 2.99
N LYS A 91 -13.45 -9.85 2.11
CA LYS A 91 -14.67 -9.19 1.60
C LYS A 91 -15.34 -9.95 0.46
N ASN A 92 -14.55 -10.67 -0.32
CA ASN A 92 -15.03 -11.38 -1.50
C ASN A 92 -14.10 -12.53 -1.85
N ILE A 93 -14.69 -13.58 -2.43
CA ILE A 93 -13.98 -14.69 -3.05
C ILE A 93 -14.58 -14.97 -4.42
N LYS A 94 -13.73 -15.24 -5.42
CA LYS A 94 -14.17 -15.60 -6.78
C LYS A 94 -13.21 -16.63 -7.36
N LYS A 95 -13.77 -17.68 -7.98
CA LYS A 95 -12.99 -18.59 -8.82
C LYS A 95 -12.43 -17.84 -10.02
N VAL A 96 -11.18 -18.09 -10.36
CA VAL A 96 -10.45 -17.46 -11.48
C VAL A 96 -9.74 -18.52 -12.30
N PRO A 97 -9.30 -18.20 -13.53
CA PRO A 97 -8.50 -19.12 -14.34
C PRO A 97 -7.25 -19.61 -13.60
N LEU A 98 -6.78 -20.83 -13.88
CA LEU A 98 -5.64 -21.45 -13.20
C LEU A 98 -4.33 -20.66 -13.36
N ASN A 99 -4.16 -19.94 -14.47
CA ASN A 99 -3.01 -19.09 -14.77
C ASN A 99 -3.11 -17.68 -14.15
N PHE A 100 -4.23 -17.32 -13.51
CA PHE A 100 -4.34 -16.04 -12.81
C PHE A 100 -3.33 -15.98 -11.67
N HIS A 101 -2.59 -14.87 -11.61
CA HIS A 101 -1.59 -14.60 -10.58
C HIS A 101 -1.78 -13.18 -10.03
N SER A 102 -2.17 -13.04 -8.75
CA SER A 102 -2.53 -11.75 -8.14
C SER A 102 -1.50 -10.66 -8.36
N ARG A 103 -0.20 -10.99 -8.31
CA ARG A 103 0.87 -10.01 -8.46
C ARG A 103 1.13 -9.65 -9.93
N PHE A 104 1.25 -10.65 -10.82
CA PHE A 104 1.68 -10.44 -12.21
C PHE A 104 0.53 -10.05 -13.13
N SER A 105 -0.70 -10.50 -12.85
CA SER A 105 -1.88 -10.08 -13.61
C SER A 105 -2.35 -8.66 -13.25
N ALA A 106 -1.86 -8.08 -12.16
CA ALA A 106 -2.26 -6.75 -11.71
C ALA A 106 -1.62 -5.65 -12.57
N LYS A 107 -2.46 -4.79 -13.17
CA LYS A 107 -2.07 -3.67 -14.05
C LYS A 107 -1.72 -2.41 -13.27
N LYS A 108 -2.49 -2.07 -12.22
CA LYS A 108 -2.28 -0.86 -11.42
C LYS A 108 -2.56 -1.10 -9.94
N ARG A 109 -1.95 -0.29 -9.08
CA ARG A 109 -2.17 -0.23 -7.63
C ARG A 109 -2.53 1.20 -7.26
N GLU A 110 -3.51 1.34 -6.37
CA GLU A 110 -3.96 2.62 -5.85
C GLU A 110 -3.71 2.69 -4.35
N TYR A 111 -3.04 3.77 -3.93
CA TYR A 111 -2.82 4.08 -2.52
C TYR A 111 -3.43 5.44 -2.16
N ILE A 112 -3.80 5.57 -0.89
CA ILE A 112 -4.21 6.83 -0.27
C ILE A 112 -3.30 7.07 0.93
N TYR A 113 -2.80 8.31 1.05
CA TYR A 113 -2.11 8.77 2.25
C TYR A 113 -2.91 9.89 2.91
N GLN A 114 -3.15 9.78 4.23
CA GLN A 114 -4.03 10.67 4.98
C GLN A 114 -3.22 11.61 5.87
N ILE A 115 -3.44 12.92 5.70
CA ILE A 115 -2.83 13.98 6.52
C ILE A 115 -3.93 14.76 7.23
N THR A 116 -3.68 15.20 8.46
CA THR A 116 -4.53 16.15 9.17
C THR A 116 -3.71 17.34 9.67
N THR A 117 -4.28 18.54 9.62
CA THR A 117 -3.70 19.76 10.21
C THR A 117 -4.23 20.06 11.62
N ALA A 118 -5.24 19.30 12.07
CA ALA A 118 -5.82 19.42 13.39
C ALA A 118 -5.45 18.26 14.31
N LYS A 119 -5.48 18.49 15.62
CA LYS A 119 -5.37 17.42 16.62
C LYS A 119 -6.63 16.56 16.56
N LYS A 120 -6.48 15.25 16.37
CA LYS A 120 -7.57 14.27 16.41
C LYS A 120 -7.38 13.33 17.59
N SER A 121 -8.46 13.02 18.32
CA SER A 121 -8.47 11.99 19.36
C SER A 121 -8.97 10.66 18.78
N ILE A 122 -10.14 10.69 18.15
CA ILE A 122 -10.67 9.56 17.39
C ILE A 122 -9.95 9.49 16.06
N SER A 123 -9.65 8.31 15.55
CA SER A 123 -8.96 8.04 14.29
C SER A 123 -7.53 8.61 14.15
N ARG A 124 -6.97 9.24 15.20
CA ARG A 124 -5.62 9.84 15.17
C ARG A 124 -4.53 8.92 14.62
N LYS A 125 -4.66 7.63 14.86
CA LYS A 125 -3.70 6.61 14.46
C LYS A 125 -3.67 6.33 12.95
N TYR A 126 -4.64 6.84 12.19
CA TYR A 126 -4.72 6.68 10.74
C TYR A 126 -4.37 7.95 9.96
N PHE A 127 -3.90 8.98 10.64
CA PHE A 127 -3.48 10.23 10.03
C PHE A 127 -2.04 10.58 10.43
N TYR A 128 -1.32 11.14 9.47
CA TYR A 128 -0.12 11.92 9.78
C TYR A 128 -0.54 13.34 10.15
N ARG A 129 -0.18 13.80 11.36
CA ARG A 129 -0.47 15.19 11.76
C ARG A 129 0.62 16.13 11.26
N LEU A 130 0.20 17.14 10.52
CA LEU A 130 1.03 18.22 10.01
C LEU A 130 0.86 19.43 10.93
N ASN A 131 1.95 19.89 11.56
CA ASN A 131 1.92 20.98 12.54
C ASN A 131 2.41 22.31 11.96
N TYR A 132 2.52 22.44 10.65
CA TYR A 132 3.03 23.60 9.94
C TYR A 132 2.30 23.81 8.63
N ASN A 133 2.34 25.03 8.11
CA ASN A 133 1.80 25.36 6.80
C ASN A 133 2.68 24.79 5.68
N ILE A 134 2.06 24.44 4.59
CA ILE A 134 2.75 23.95 3.38
C ILE A 134 2.34 24.79 2.17
N ASN A 135 3.31 25.06 1.30
CA ASN A 135 3.08 25.74 0.03
C ASN A 135 2.66 24.70 -1.03
N PHE A 136 1.39 24.71 -1.40
CA PHE A 136 0.85 23.78 -2.38
C PHE A 136 1.36 24.03 -3.80
N ASN A 137 1.73 25.26 -4.17
CA ASN A 137 2.25 25.56 -5.51
C ASN A 137 3.55 24.78 -5.80
N ILE A 138 4.45 24.71 -4.82
CA ILE A 138 5.70 23.93 -4.93
C ILE A 138 5.39 22.44 -5.00
N ILE A 139 4.41 21.96 -4.23
CA ILE A 139 3.95 20.57 -4.26
C ILE A 139 3.42 20.23 -5.65
N ASP A 140 2.56 21.07 -6.22
CA ASP A 140 1.96 20.86 -7.55
C ASP A 140 3.02 20.81 -8.64
N GLU A 141 4.04 21.67 -8.56
CA GLU A 141 5.14 21.69 -9.52
C GLU A 141 5.96 20.39 -9.44
N PHE A 142 6.27 19.91 -8.26
CA PHE A 142 7.01 18.65 -8.10
C PHE A 142 6.15 17.43 -8.48
N ILE A 143 4.85 17.43 -8.17
CA ILE A 143 3.92 16.39 -8.63
C ILE A 143 3.94 16.28 -10.16
N LYS A 144 3.75 17.39 -10.87
CA LYS A 144 3.79 17.42 -12.35
C LYS A 144 5.11 16.87 -12.88
N TYR A 145 6.20 17.17 -12.19
CA TYR A 145 7.55 16.76 -12.59
C TYR A 145 7.77 15.25 -12.48
N ILE A 146 7.27 14.58 -11.43
CA ILE A 146 7.54 13.16 -11.19
C ILE A 146 6.50 12.21 -11.81
N LEU A 147 5.41 12.72 -12.40
CA LEU A 147 4.43 11.91 -13.12
C LEU A 147 5.03 11.22 -14.35
N GLY A 148 4.44 10.08 -14.73
CA GLY A 148 4.83 9.27 -15.88
C GLY A 148 5.82 8.16 -15.55
N TYR A 149 6.47 7.63 -16.60
CA TYR A 149 7.44 6.53 -16.49
C TYR A 149 8.83 7.05 -16.16
N LYS A 150 9.24 6.91 -14.92
CA LYS A 150 10.50 7.46 -14.38
C LYS A 150 11.15 6.53 -13.37
N SER A 151 12.45 6.76 -13.09
CA SER A 151 13.17 6.09 -12.02
C SER A 151 12.84 6.74 -10.68
N PHE A 152 12.35 5.92 -9.71
CA PHE A 152 12.08 6.36 -8.34
C PHE A 152 13.15 5.90 -7.34
N LYS A 153 14.37 5.65 -7.82
CA LYS A 153 15.52 5.24 -6.99
C LYS A 153 15.77 6.21 -5.82
N SER A 154 15.68 7.52 -6.09
CA SER A 154 15.91 8.60 -5.13
C SER A 154 14.88 8.67 -3.97
N LEU A 155 13.69 8.09 -4.16
CA LEU A 155 12.53 8.19 -3.26
C LEU A 155 12.06 6.83 -2.72
N CYS A 156 12.81 5.75 -2.92
CA CYS A 156 12.52 4.44 -2.37
C CYS A 156 13.62 3.98 -1.41
N LYS A 157 13.31 2.99 -0.57
CA LYS A 157 14.36 2.25 0.14
C LYS A 157 15.02 1.30 -0.85
N ALA A 158 16.29 1.55 -1.16
CA ALA A 158 17.08 0.66 -2.01
C ALA A 158 17.18 -0.73 -1.34
N GLU A 159 16.86 -1.76 -2.08
CA GLU A 159 17.24 -3.14 -1.78
C GLU A 159 18.44 -3.43 -2.67
N THR A 160 19.48 -4.04 -2.11
CA THR A 160 20.76 -4.32 -2.79
C THR A 160 20.62 -5.12 -4.08
N ASP A 161 19.53 -5.88 -4.21
CA ASP A 161 19.30 -6.83 -5.31
C ASP A 161 18.32 -6.34 -6.39
N LYS A 162 17.84 -5.08 -6.34
CA LYS A 162 16.93 -4.53 -7.34
C LYS A 162 17.68 -3.71 -8.38
N HIS A 163 17.64 -4.18 -9.62
CA HIS A 163 18.22 -3.48 -10.77
C HIS A 163 17.24 -2.54 -11.49
N ASN A 164 15.93 -2.65 -11.26
CA ASN A 164 14.91 -1.85 -11.94
C ASN A 164 14.11 -0.96 -10.96
N PHE A 165 14.38 0.35 -11.02
CA PHE A 165 13.71 1.38 -10.23
C PHE A 165 12.64 2.16 -11.01
N PHE A 166 12.37 1.80 -12.26
CA PHE A 166 11.38 2.47 -13.09
C PHE A 166 9.96 2.03 -12.73
N CYS A 167 9.08 3.01 -12.62
CA CYS A 167 7.65 2.83 -12.39
C CYS A 167 6.90 3.86 -13.24
N ASN A 168 5.69 3.51 -13.68
CA ASN A 168 4.80 4.48 -14.32
C ASN A 168 3.81 5.01 -13.29
N LEU A 169 4.04 6.23 -12.81
CA LEU A 169 3.15 6.93 -11.89
C LEU A 169 2.07 7.65 -12.69
N TYR A 170 0.90 7.04 -12.83
CA TYR A 170 -0.21 7.57 -13.65
C TYR A 170 -0.94 8.73 -12.97
N VAL A 171 -1.11 8.63 -11.64
CA VAL A 171 -1.83 9.64 -10.86
C VAL A 171 -1.08 9.89 -9.57
N LEU A 172 -0.85 11.16 -9.30
CA LEU A 172 -0.54 11.70 -8.00
C LEU A 172 -1.32 13.01 -7.87
N SER A 173 -2.28 13.01 -6.99
CA SER A 173 -3.16 14.16 -6.74
C SER A 173 -3.52 14.24 -5.27
N TYR A 174 -4.04 15.37 -4.84
CA TYR A 174 -4.55 15.51 -3.48
C TYR A 174 -5.89 16.26 -3.46
N LYS A 175 -6.63 16.06 -2.37
CA LYS A 175 -7.86 16.78 -2.06
C LYS A 175 -7.80 17.31 -0.63
N VAL A 176 -8.06 18.61 -0.48
CA VAL A 176 -8.12 19.30 0.81
C VAL A 176 -9.56 19.42 1.25
N PHE A 177 -9.89 18.91 2.43
CA PHE A 177 -11.18 19.03 3.07
C PHE A 177 -11.07 20.03 4.23
N LYS A 178 -11.24 21.32 3.93
CA LYS A 178 -11.05 22.43 4.88
C LYS A 178 -11.92 22.25 6.15
N SER A 179 -13.19 21.86 6.00
CA SER A 179 -14.12 21.67 7.13
C SER A 179 -13.68 20.57 8.12
N ARG A 180 -12.85 19.60 7.68
CA ARG A 180 -12.35 18.49 8.49
C ARG A 180 -10.87 18.62 8.84
N ASN A 181 -10.20 19.64 8.31
CA ASN A 181 -8.74 19.81 8.41
C ASN A 181 -7.97 18.58 7.91
N GLU A 182 -8.39 18.02 6.79
CA GLU A 182 -7.84 16.77 6.24
C GLU A 182 -7.36 16.98 4.81
N ILE A 183 -6.27 16.27 4.46
CA ILE A 183 -5.69 16.23 3.13
C ILE A 183 -5.48 14.77 2.77
N TYR A 184 -6.01 14.35 1.62
CA TYR A 184 -5.87 12.99 1.10
C TYR A 184 -5.05 13.02 -0.17
N PHE A 185 -3.90 12.38 -0.16
CA PHE A 185 -3.09 12.16 -1.35
C PHE A 185 -3.44 10.82 -1.98
N ARG A 186 -3.63 10.80 -3.29
CA ARG A 186 -3.98 9.63 -4.09
C ARG A 186 -2.86 9.30 -5.05
N PHE A 187 -2.43 8.04 -5.07
CA PHE A 187 -1.35 7.53 -5.91
C PHE A 187 -1.86 6.37 -6.74
N ILE A 188 -1.63 6.38 -8.06
CA ILE A 188 -1.88 5.22 -8.93
C ILE A 188 -0.64 4.99 -9.79
N ALA A 189 -0.08 3.77 -9.74
CA ALA A 189 1.03 3.36 -10.57
C ALA A 189 0.88 1.90 -11.03
N ASP A 190 1.67 1.50 -12.04
CA ASP A 190 1.81 0.11 -12.45
C ASP A 190 2.40 -0.75 -11.33
N ARG A 191 3.37 -0.19 -10.61
CA ARG A 191 4.01 -0.79 -9.43
C ARG A 191 4.50 0.29 -8.48
N PHE A 192 4.75 -0.11 -7.23
CA PHE A 192 5.45 0.72 -6.25
C PHE A 192 6.66 -0.04 -5.71
N LEU A 193 7.77 0.67 -5.54
CA LEU A 193 8.96 0.17 -4.87
C LEU A 193 8.77 0.23 -3.34
N ARG A 194 9.67 -0.43 -2.61
CA ARG A 194 9.62 -0.43 -1.13
C ARG A 194 9.66 0.98 -0.57
N SER A 195 8.67 1.31 0.25
CA SER A 195 8.47 2.62 0.89
C SER A 195 8.36 3.82 -0.08
N MET A 196 8.24 3.61 -1.41
CA MET A 196 8.21 4.66 -2.43
C MET A 196 7.12 5.71 -2.16
N VAL A 197 5.88 5.31 -1.88
CA VAL A 197 4.79 6.25 -1.58
C VAL A 197 5.14 7.12 -0.37
N ARG A 198 5.71 6.52 0.68
CA ARG A 198 6.11 7.21 1.91
C ARG A 198 7.29 8.17 1.67
N GLY A 199 8.20 7.83 0.76
CA GLY A 199 9.30 8.71 0.34
C GLY A 199 8.78 9.89 -0.49
N ILE A 200 7.89 9.65 -1.45
CA ILE A 200 7.29 10.72 -2.26
C ILE A 200 6.53 11.70 -1.38
N ILE A 201 5.63 11.22 -0.51
CA ILE A 201 4.85 12.13 0.34
C ILE A 201 5.74 12.89 1.34
N GLY A 202 6.83 12.26 1.81
CA GLY A 202 7.84 12.93 2.63
C GLY A 202 8.51 14.09 1.88
N ALA A 203 8.95 13.86 0.64
CA ALA A 203 9.55 14.90 -0.20
C ALA A 203 8.57 16.04 -0.50
N LEU A 204 7.29 15.73 -0.81
CA LEU A 204 6.25 16.73 -1.03
C LEU A 204 6.04 17.62 0.20
N VAL A 205 5.98 17.02 1.39
CA VAL A 205 5.85 17.76 2.65
C VAL A 205 7.10 18.57 2.95
N ASP A 206 8.29 18.02 2.75
CA ASP A 206 9.57 18.73 2.97
C ASP A 206 9.77 19.89 1.98
N LEU A 207 9.34 19.74 0.72
CA LEU A 207 9.29 20.82 -0.28
C LEU A 207 8.29 21.90 0.12
N GLY A 208 7.04 21.48 0.45
CA GLY A 208 5.98 22.43 0.79
C GLY A 208 6.27 23.29 2.00
N ARG A 209 7.08 22.81 2.96
CA ARG A 209 7.54 23.59 4.13
C ARG A 209 8.87 24.30 3.94
N GLY A 210 9.47 24.25 2.74
CA GLY A 210 10.75 24.91 2.44
C GLY A 210 11.99 24.26 3.03
N LYS A 211 11.89 22.99 3.50
CA LYS A 211 13.05 22.23 3.99
C LYS A 211 13.92 21.69 2.85
N LEU A 212 13.31 21.43 1.71
CA LEU A 212 13.99 21.04 0.47
C LEU A 212 13.83 22.15 -0.56
N ASP A 213 14.89 22.39 -1.32
CA ASP A 213 14.86 23.26 -2.50
C ASP A 213 14.36 22.47 -3.70
N LEU A 214 13.44 23.06 -4.47
CA LEU A 214 12.78 22.38 -5.58
C LEU A 214 13.75 22.06 -6.73
N LYS A 215 14.64 22.99 -7.10
CA LYS A 215 15.62 22.81 -8.18
C LYS A 215 16.58 21.65 -7.85
N THR A 216 17.19 21.71 -6.67
CA THR A 216 18.10 20.67 -6.18
C THR A 216 17.39 19.31 -6.09
N THR A 217 16.14 19.27 -5.63
CA THR A 217 15.36 18.03 -5.52
C THR A 217 15.08 17.40 -6.88
N LYS A 218 14.76 18.22 -7.91
CA LYS A 218 14.60 17.76 -9.28
C LYS A 218 15.91 17.19 -9.86
N GLU A 219 17.03 17.85 -9.62
CA GLU A 219 18.36 17.41 -10.04
C GLU A 219 18.71 16.04 -9.43
N GLN A 220 18.57 15.91 -8.10
CA GLN A 220 18.79 14.64 -7.40
C GLN A 220 17.88 13.53 -7.90
N PHE A 221 16.59 13.84 -8.15
CA PHE A 221 15.63 12.88 -8.70
C PHE A 221 16.07 12.35 -10.04
N ASN A 222 16.51 13.21 -10.97
CA ASN A 222 16.98 12.82 -12.30
C ASN A 222 18.25 11.96 -12.25
N LYS A 223 19.20 12.32 -11.40
CA LYS A 223 20.46 11.59 -11.21
C LYS A 223 20.26 10.25 -10.46
N GLY A 224 19.05 10.00 -9.89
CA GLY A 224 18.79 8.85 -9.03
C GLY A 224 19.57 8.91 -7.70
N GLU A 225 20.01 10.09 -7.31
CA GLU A 225 20.65 10.36 -6.02
C GLU A 225 19.62 10.40 -4.91
N ARG A 226 20.02 9.97 -3.72
CA ARG A 226 19.09 9.91 -2.58
C ARG A 226 18.65 11.30 -2.13
N ILE A 227 17.35 11.59 -2.23
CA ILE A 227 16.75 12.78 -1.64
C ILE A 227 16.67 12.58 -0.12
N LYS A 228 17.30 13.49 0.65
CA LYS A 228 17.33 13.45 2.12
C LYS A 228 16.00 13.90 2.71
N THR A 229 14.98 13.09 2.56
CA THR A 229 13.63 13.31 3.12
C THR A 229 13.28 12.27 4.18
N THR A 230 12.30 12.58 5.01
CA THR A 230 11.74 11.67 6.00
C THR A 230 10.68 10.79 5.33
N TYR A 231 10.84 9.46 5.42
CA TYR A 231 9.76 8.56 5.03
C TYR A 231 8.62 8.69 6.03
N LEU A 232 7.50 9.27 5.61
CA LEU A 232 6.39 9.51 6.52
C LEU A 232 5.82 8.19 7.10
N PRO A 233 5.16 8.24 8.28
CA PRO A 233 4.66 7.07 8.99
C PRO A 233 3.77 6.15 8.15
N ALA A 234 3.85 4.85 8.38
CA ALA A 234 3.11 3.83 7.63
C ALA A 234 1.61 3.81 7.95
N ASN A 235 1.25 4.16 9.18
CA ASN A 235 -0.12 4.10 9.71
C ASN A 235 -1.14 4.99 8.97
N ALA A 236 -0.67 6.02 8.28
CA ALA A 236 -1.52 6.90 7.46
C ALA A 236 -1.64 6.46 5.98
N LEU A 237 -0.96 5.36 5.60
CA LEU A 237 -0.95 4.81 4.26
C LEU A 237 -1.93 3.64 4.13
N PHE A 238 -2.75 3.67 3.08
CA PHE A 238 -3.75 2.63 2.78
C PHE A 238 -3.60 2.15 1.34
N LEU A 239 -3.49 0.83 1.15
CA LEU A 239 -3.70 0.22 -0.15
C LEU A 239 -5.20 0.21 -0.45
N LYS A 240 -5.64 1.08 -1.37
CA LYS A 240 -7.05 1.29 -1.68
C LYS A 240 -7.62 0.23 -2.61
N LYS A 241 -6.89 -0.07 -3.70
CA LYS A 241 -7.40 -0.96 -4.75
C LYS A 241 -6.29 -1.52 -5.64
N ILE A 242 -6.48 -2.73 -6.13
CA ILE A 242 -5.70 -3.38 -7.19
C ILE A 242 -6.57 -3.47 -8.45
N TYR A 243 -6.00 -3.13 -9.61
CA TYR A 243 -6.67 -3.19 -10.92
C TYR A 243 -6.08 -4.32 -11.77
N TYR A 244 -6.96 -5.10 -12.39
CA TYR A 244 -6.62 -6.22 -13.27
C TYR A 244 -7.06 -5.98 -14.71
#